data_0223cc2e4a17f9e5c0ed1e48845664d2
#
_entry.id   0223cc2e4a17f9e5c0ed1e48845664d2
#
_cell.length_a   1.000
_cell.length_b   1.000
_cell.length_c   1.000
_cell.angle_alpha   90.00
_cell.angle_beta   90.00
_cell.angle_gamma   90.00
#
_symmetry.space_group_name_H-M   'P 1'
#
loop_
_entity.id
_entity.type
_entity.pdbx_description
1 polymer ?
#
loop_
_entity_poly.entity_id
_entity_poly.type
_entity_poly.pdbx_seq_one_letter_code
_entity_poly.pdbx_strand_id
1 'polypeptide(L)'
;MGLSLLAGCDNEKQQIFKEAEKDLEQGSYEYALDEFTTSVNNGVKPAVSYRGIGICQLRLGNYDDAITAFTSALGEEKVSKSMARDLYLYRATARLQAGYLDDAMADCQVLAQNLRWMQMPGFFWKGCPGNGWL
;
A
#
# COMPACT_ATOMS: atom_id res chain seq x y z
N MET A 1 14.60 10.70 34.11
CA MET A 1 15.20 9.51 33.56
C MET A 1 14.27 8.68 32.73
N GLY A 2 13.00 8.58 33.08
CA GLY A 2 12.03 7.84 32.29
C GLY A 2 11.85 8.38 30.87
N LEU A 3 11.98 9.68 30.69
CA LEU A 3 11.83 10.29 29.37
C LEU A 3 12.96 9.88 28.41
N SER A 4 14.16 9.71 28.92
CA SER A 4 15.29 9.29 28.09
C SER A 4 15.11 7.87 27.59
N LEU A 5 14.57 6.99 28.44
CA LEU A 5 14.32 5.60 28.05
C LEU A 5 13.21 5.53 27.01
N LEU A 6 12.14 6.32 27.19
CA LEU A 6 11.05 6.36 26.22
C LEU A 6 11.52 6.89 24.88
N ALA A 7 12.32 7.93 24.87
CA ALA A 7 12.87 8.49 23.65
C ALA A 7 13.79 7.50 22.95
N GLY A 8 14.58 6.72 23.71
CA GLY A 8 15.41 5.67 23.16
C GLY A 8 14.59 4.56 22.50
N CYS A 9 13.52 4.12 23.16
CA CYS A 9 12.63 3.10 22.59
C CYS A 9 11.96 3.59 21.32
N ASP A 10 11.50 4.83 21.30
CA ASP A 10 10.88 5.40 20.11
C ASP A 10 11.89 5.53 18.96
N ASN A 11 13.12 5.88 19.27
CA ASN A 11 14.18 5.93 18.28
C ASN A 11 14.46 4.56 17.67
N GLU A 12 14.52 3.52 18.48
CA GLU A 12 14.73 2.16 18.02
C GLU A 12 13.57 1.71 17.10
N LYS A 13 12.34 2.00 17.48
CA LYS A 13 11.16 1.66 16.68
C LYS A 13 11.20 2.35 15.33
N GLN A 14 11.56 3.62 15.31
CA GLN A 14 11.69 4.36 14.06
C GLN A 14 12.83 3.84 13.21
N GLN A 15 13.91 3.39 13.85
CA GLN A 15 15.06 2.83 13.15
C GLN A 15 14.69 1.52 12.44
N ILE A 16 13.93 0.65 13.10
CA ILE A 16 13.43 -0.60 12.49
C ILE A 16 12.61 -0.29 11.24
N PHE A 17 11.75 0.71 11.31
CA PHE A 17 10.96 1.10 10.15
C PHE A 17 11.84 1.58 8.99
N LYS A 18 12.88 2.37 9.28
CA LYS A 18 13.80 2.85 8.24
C LYS A 18 14.59 1.70 7.61
N GLU A 19 14.97 0.72 8.41
CA GLU A 19 15.65 -0.47 7.91
C GLU A 19 14.71 -1.27 7.01
N ALA A 20 13.45 -1.41 7.39
CA ALA A 20 12.44 -2.05 6.56
C ALA A 20 12.30 -1.37 5.19
N GLU A 21 12.25 -0.04 5.16
CA GLU A 21 12.20 0.70 3.89
C GLU A 21 13.44 0.44 3.03
N LYS A 22 14.60 0.46 3.65
CA LYS A 22 15.86 0.21 2.97
C LYS A 22 15.92 -1.21 2.40
N ASP A 23 15.54 -2.20 3.21
CA ASP A 23 15.55 -3.59 2.77
C ASP A 23 14.53 -3.85 1.66
N LEU A 24 13.40 -3.18 1.71
CA LEU A 24 12.43 -3.23 0.62
C LEU A 24 13.03 -2.68 -0.67
N GLU A 25 13.71 -1.54 -0.61
CA GLU A 25 14.37 -0.95 -1.78
C GLU A 25 15.46 -1.85 -2.35
N GLN A 26 16.15 -2.57 -1.48
CA GLN A 26 17.21 -3.49 -1.89
C GLN A 26 16.70 -4.83 -2.38
N GLY A 27 15.41 -5.11 -2.23
CA GLY A 27 14.82 -6.38 -2.62
C GLY A 27 14.99 -7.48 -1.58
N SER A 28 15.40 -7.14 -0.36
CA SER A 28 15.52 -8.08 0.77
C SER A 28 14.15 -8.29 1.39
N TYR A 29 13.23 -8.86 0.64
CA TYR A 29 11.80 -8.89 0.99
C TYR A 29 11.50 -9.63 2.29
N GLU A 30 12.21 -10.70 2.58
CA GLU A 30 11.98 -11.47 3.79
C GLU A 30 12.36 -10.66 5.05
N TYR A 31 13.50 -9.97 5.00
CA TYR A 31 13.93 -9.13 6.12
C TYR A 31 13.00 -7.93 6.27
N ALA A 32 12.68 -7.26 5.15
CA ALA A 32 11.77 -6.14 5.17
C ALA A 32 10.40 -6.52 5.74
N LEU A 33 9.92 -7.72 5.41
CA LEU A 33 8.64 -8.22 5.91
C LEU A 33 8.63 -8.33 7.44
N ASP A 34 9.70 -8.91 8.03
CA ASP A 34 9.82 -9.02 9.48
C ASP A 34 9.88 -7.65 10.15
N GLU A 35 10.63 -6.74 9.57
CA GLU A 35 10.81 -5.39 10.11
C GLU A 35 9.54 -4.56 10.00
N PHE A 36 8.83 -4.63 8.88
CA PHE A 36 7.54 -3.95 8.75
C PHE A 36 6.50 -4.55 9.70
N THR A 37 6.51 -5.85 9.89
CA THR A 37 5.62 -6.51 10.86
C THR A 37 5.91 -6.00 12.27
N THR A 38 7.18 -5.89 12.63
CA THR A 38 7.60 -5.33 13.90
C THR A 38 7.16 -3.86 14.02
N SER A 39 7.27 -3.10 12.93
CA SER A 39 6.84 -1.71 12.90
C SER A 39 5.34 -1.56 13.13
N VAL A 40 4.52 -2.42 12.53
CA VAL A 40 3.07 -2.45 12.78
C VAL A 40 2.80 -2.74 14.26
N ASN A 41 3.46 -3.75 14.82
CA ASN A 41 3.26 -4.12 16.21
C ASN A 41 3.69 -3.00 17.16
N ASN A 42 4.65 -2.20 16.75
CA ASN A 42 5.11 -1.03 17.51
C ASN A 42 4.28 0.22 17.26
N GLY A 43 3.29 0.16 16.39
CA GLY A 43 2.45 1.31 16.04
C GLY A 43 3.16 2.37 15.21
N VAL A 44 4.24 2.01 14.51
CA VAL A 44 5.00 2.96 13.70
C VAL A 44 4.43 2.98 12.28
N LYS A 45 3.90 4.12 11.89
CA LYS A 45 3.37 4.36 10.54
C LYS A 45 2.59 3.16 10.00
N PRO A 46 1.48 2.78 10.67
CA PRO A 46 0.81 1.52 10.37
C PRO A 46 0.38 1.38 8.91
N ALA A 47 -0.18 2.41 8.29
CA ALA A 47 -0.60 2.32 6.89
C ALA A 47 0.59 2.04 5.96
N VAL A 48 1.69 2.75 6.14
CA VAL A 48 2.91 2.56 5.33
C VAL A 48 3.51 1.19 5.60
N SER A 49 3.52 0.76 6.86
CA SER A 49 4.07 -0.53 7.25
C SER A 49 3.24 -1.68 6.66
N TYR A 50 1.91 -1.61 6.71
CA TYR A 50 1.06 -2.61 6.04
C TYR A 50 1.26 -2.61 4.53
N ARG A 51 1.43 -1.45 3.92
CA ARG A 51 1.76 -1.38 2.49
C ARG A 51 3.08 -2.09 2.21
N GLY A 52 4.10 -1.87 3.04
CA GLY A 52 5.38 -2.55 2.93
C GLY A 52 5.24 -4.06 3.04
N ILE A 53 4.47 -4.53 4.01
CA ILE A 53 4.17 -5.96 4.18
C ILE A 53 3.52 -6.51 2.90
N GLY A 54 2.52 -5.81 2.39
CA GLY A 54 1.83 -6.23 1.17
C GLY A 54 2.75 -6.33 -0.03
N ILE A 55 3.63 -5.35 -0.21
CA ILE A 55 4.59 -5.36 -1.31
C ILE A 55 5.56 -6.54 -1.16
N CYS A 56 6.07 -6.78 0.04
CA CYS A 56 6.96 -7.90 0.30
C CYS A 56 6.27 -9.24 -0.02
N GLN A 57 5.05 -9.43 0.46
CA GLN A 57 4.29 -10.64 0.20
C GLN A 57 3.99 -10.82 -1.29
N LEU A 58 3.66 -9.74 -1.97
CA LEU A 58 3.42 -9.77 -3.41
C LEU A 58 4.68 -10.23 -4.17
N ARG A 59 5.83 -9.68 -3.80
CA ARG A 59 7.11 -10.06 -4.42
C ARG A 59 7.52 -11.49 -4.10
N LEU A 60 7.15 -11.98 -2.93
CA LEU A 60 7.42 -13.36 -2.53
C LEU A 60 6.41 -14.35 -3.11
N GLY A 61 5.39 -13.88 -3.80
CA GLY A 61 4.36 -14.73 -4.40
C GLY A 61 3.23 -15.13 -3.45
N ASN A 62 3.18 -14.55 -2.27
CA ASN A 62 2.14 -14.83 -1.28
C ASN A 62 0.99 -13.86 -1.48
N TYR A 63 0.20 -14.09 -2.52
CA TYR A 63 -0.80 -13.12 -2.98
C TYR A 63 -1.93 -12.89 -1.98
N ASP A 64 -2.42 -13.94 -1.32
CA ASP A 64 -3.49 -13.80 -0.32
C ASP A 64 -3.04 -12.95 0.88
N ASP A 65 -1.82 -13.19 1.34
CA ASP A 65 -1.24 -12.39 2.43
C ASP A 65 -1.03 -10.94 2.00
N ALA A 66 -0.63 -10.73 0.75
CA ALA A 66 -0.48 -9.39 0.20
C ALA A 66 -1.83 -8.66 0.16
N ILE A 67 -2.88 -9.32 -0.30
CA ILE A 67 -4.24 -8.78 -0.33
C ILE A 67 -4.69 -8.38 1.07
N THR A 68 -4.45 -9.23 2.06
CA THR A 68 -4.80 -8.95 3.46
C THR A 68 -4.05 -7.73 3.98
N ALA A 69 -2.76 -7.63 3.69
CA ALA A 69 -1.95 -6.50 4.14
C ALA A 69 -2.41 -5.18 3.49
N PHE A 70 -2.67 -5.18 2.19
CA PHE A 70 -3.17 -3.97 1.51
C PHE A 70 -4.55 -3.56 2.01
N THR A 71 -5.40 -4.53 2.33
CA THR A 71 -6.73 -4.26 2.90
C THR A 71 -6.58 -3.64 4.30
N SER A 72 -5.65 -4.15 5.10
CA SER A 72 -5.37 -3.57 6.42
C SER A 72 -4.85 -2.14 6.30
N ALA A 73 -3.97 -1.88 5.34
CA ALA A 73 -3.47 -0.53 5.09
C ALA A 73 -4.61 0.43 4.72
N LEU A 74 -5.52 -0.01 3.86
CA LEU A 74 -6.68 0.80 3.46
C LEU A 74 -7.64 1.08 4.63
N GLY A 75 -7.63 0.23 5.65
CA GLY A 75 -8.46 0.41 6.85
C GLY A 75 -7.89 1.39 7.86
N GLU A 76 -6.67 1.87 7.67
CA GLU A 76 -6.07 2.80 8.62
C GLU A 76 -6.66 4.22 8.47
N GLU A 77 -6.71 4.94 9.58
CA GLU A 77 -7.37 6.25 9.60
C GLU A 77 -6.65 7.31 8.79
N LYS A 78 -5.32 7.24 8.73
CA LYS A 78 -4.51 8.28 8.11
C LYS A 78 -3.96 7.84 6.77
N VAL A 79 -4.85 7.54 5.84
CA VAL A 79 -4.46 7.15 4.49
C VAL A 79 -4.77 8.31 3.54
N SER A 80 -3.74 8.85 2.90
CA SER A 80 -3.94 9.91 1.91
C SER A 80 -4.58 9.35 0.64
N LYS A 81 -5.17 10.23 -0.15
CA LYS A 81 -5.75 9.81 -1.44
C LYS A 81 -4.71 9.18 -2.35
N SER A 82 -3.51 9.72 -2.35
CA SER A 82 -2.40 9.18 -3.14
C SER A 82 -2.04 7.77 -2.69
N MET A 83 -1.92 7.57 -1.37
CA MET A 83 -1.62 6.25 -0.82
C MET A 83 -2.75 5.27 -1.08
N ALA A 84 -3.99 5.70 -0.92
CA ALA A 84 -5.14 4.83 -1.20
C ALA A 84 -5.15 4.36 -2.65
N ARG A 85 -4.84 5.26 -3.58
CA ARG A 85 -4.72 4.91 -4.99
C ARG A 85 -3.66 3.84 -5.22
N ASP A 86 -2.50 4.02 -4.62
CA ASP A 86 -1.41 3.05 -4.74
C ASP A 86 -1.82 1.70 -4.13
N LEU A 87 -2.49 1.73 -2.99
CA LEU A 87 -2.96 0.51 -2.32
C LEU A 87 -3.99 -0.25 -3.15
N TYR A 88 -4.93 0.45 -3.76
CA TYR A 88 -5.89 -0.20 -4.67
C TYR A 88 -5.19 -0.81 -5.87
N LEU A 89 -4.19 -0.12 -6.42
CA LEU A 89 -3.43 -0.64 -7.56
C LEU A 89 -2.64 -1.89 -7.17
N TYR A 90 -1.94 -1.87 -6.04
CA TYR A 90 -1.21 -3.04 -5.57
C TYR A 90 -2.14 -4.19 -5.23
N ARG A 91 -3.27 -3.91 -4.59
CA ARG A 91 -4.23 -4.96 -4.24
C ARG A 91 -4.87 -5.57 -5.49
N ALA A 92 -5.21 -4.74 -6.47
CA ALA A 92 -5.72 -5.25 -7.75
C ALA A 92 -4.68 -6.16 -8.42
N THR A 93 -3.41 -5.76 -8.39
CA THR A 93 -2.32 -6.59 -8.93
C THR A 93 -2.24 -7.93 -8.22
N ALA A 94 -2.28 -7.93 -6.89
CA ALA A 94 -2.24 -9.15 -6.09
C ALA A 94 -3.45 -10.05 -6.38
N ARG A 95 -4.63 -9.46 -6.47
CA ARG A 95 -5.87 -10.19 -6.79
C ARG A 95 -5.82 -10.80 -8.18
N LEU A 96 -5.28 -10.04 -9.14
CA LEU A 96 -5.13 -10.54 -10.51
C LEU A 96 -4.17 -11.73 -10.55
N GLN A 97 -3.04 -11.63 -9.86
CA GLN A 97 -2.06 -12.71 -9.80
C GLN A 97 -2.62 -13.94 -9.07
N ALA A 98 -3.49 -13.74 -8.11
CA ALA A 98 -4.15 -14.81 -7.39
C ALA A 98 -5.32 -15.44 -8.16
N GLY A 99 -5.75 -14.80 -9.25
CA GLY A 99 -6.89 -15.28 -10.03
C GLY A 99 -8.24 -14.73 -9.58
N TYR A 100 -8.28 -13.79 -8.65
CA TYR A 100 -9.52 -13.18 -8.16
C TYR A 100 -9.92 -12.03 -9.09
N LEU A 101 -10.38 -12.37 -10.29
CA LEU A 101 -10.60 -11.39 -11.36
C LEU A 101 -11.70 -10.38 -11.02
N ASP A 102 -12.79 -10.83 -10.44
CA ASP A 102 -13.91 -9.93 -10.10
C ASP A 102 -13.49 -8.93 -9.04
N ASP A 103 -12.74 -9.38 -8.04
CA ASP A 103 -12.25 -8.52 -6.98
C ASP A 103 -11.20 -7.53 -7.50
N ALA A 104 -10.34 -7.99 -8.41
CA ALA A 104 -9.37 -7.12 -9.07
C ALA A 104 -10.09 -6.04 -9.88
N MET A 105 -11.15 -6.43 -10.60
CA MET A 105 -11.94 -5.48 -11.36
C MET A 105 -12.62 -4.44 -10.47
N ALA A 106 -13.09 -4.85 -9.29
CA ALA A 106 -13.68 -3.93 -8.33
C ALA A 106 -12.66 -2.85 -7.89
N ASP A 107 -11.43 -3.25 -7.62
CA ASP A 107 -10.36 -2.29 -7.28
C ASP A 107 -10.05 -1.36 -8.45
N CYS A 108 -10.03 -1.86 -9.67
CA CYS A 108 -9.83 -1.06 -10.86
C CYS A 108 -10.97 -0.04 -11.05
N GLN A 109 -12.20 -0.40 -10.73
CA GLN A 109 -13.34 0.50 -10.79
C GLN A 109 -13.19 1.65 -9.79
N VAL A 110 -12.70 1.36 -8.58
CA VAL A 110 -12.42 2.41 -7.59
C VAL A 110 -11.37 3.38 -8.14
N LEU A 111 -10.31 2.86 -8.75
CA LEU A 111 -9.28 3.69 -9.35
C LEU A 111 -9.85 4.56 -10.47
N ALA A 112 -10.68 3.99 -11.33
CA ALA A 112 -11.31 4.72 -12.42
C ALA A 112 -12.21 5.84 -11.90
N GLN A 113 -12.98 5.58 -10.86
CA GLN A 113 -13.84 6.59 -10.23
C GLN A 113 -13.03 7.72 -9.63
N ASN A 114 -11.92 7.40 -8.98
CA ASN A 114 -11.06 8.41 -8.37
C ASN A 114 -10.38 9.30 -9.41
N LEU A 115 -10.21 8.81 -10.62
CA LEU A 115 -9.63 9.60 -11.70
C LEU A 115 -10.67 10.41 -12.48
N ARG A 116 -11.95 10.10 -12.31
CA ARG A 116 -13.00 10.77 -13.10
C ARG A 116 -13.05 12.27 -12.87
N TRP A 117 -12.92 12.71 -11.63
CA TRP A 117 -12.99 14.12 -11.35
C TRP A 117 -11.77 14.89 -11.89
N MET A 118 -10.68 14.20 -12.15
CA MET A 118 -9.52 14.82 -12.79
C MET A 118 -9.77 15.06 -14.27
N GLN A 119 -10.80 14.43 -14.79
CA GLN A 119 -11.18 14.58 -16.19
C GLN A 119 -12.43 15.42 -16.33
N MET A 120 -12.55 16.45 -15.49
CA MET A 120 -13.68 17.31 -15.50
C MET A 120 -13.80 18.10 -16.75
N PRO A 121 -14.93 18.74 -16.98
CA PRO A 121 -15.13 19.51 -18.17
C PRO A 121 -14.01 20.47 -18.35
N GLY A 122 -13.49 20.55 -19.45
CA GLY A 122 -12.34 21.36 -19.70
C GLY A 122 -11.12 20.52 -19.84
N PHE A 123 -10.98 19.37 -19.22
CA PHE A 123 -9.97 18.47 -19.36
C PHE A 123 -10.22 17.88 -20.62
N PHE A 124 -9.28 17.69 -21.32
CA PHE A 124 -9.39 17.21 -22.52
C PHE A 124 -9.85 15.88 -22.64
N TRP A 125 -10.15 15.41 -21.77
CA TRP A 125 -10.63 14.13 -21.75
C TRP A 125 -11.75 13.96 -22.77
N LYS A 126 -12.54 14.95 -23.00
CA LYS A 126 -13.55 14.81 -23.98
C LYS A 126 -13.00 14.75 -25.39
N GLY A 127 -11.76 15.12 -25.57
CA GLY A 127 -11.14 14.88 -26.82
C GLY A 127 -10.75 13.44 -26.97
N CYS A 128 -10.67 12.72 -25.92
CA CYS A 128 -10.38 11.37 -25.99
C CYS A 128 -11.53 10.75 -26.56
N PRO A 129 -11.45 9.99 -27.49
CA PRO A 129 -12.48 9.29 -27.99
C PRO A 129 -12.98 8.43 -27.03
N GLY A 130 -12.77 8.79 -25.86
CA GLY A 130 -13.19 8.02 -24.80
C GLY A 130 -14.54 7.56 -24.99
N ASN A 131 -15.30 8.45 -25.51
CA ASN A 131 -16.53 8.01 -25.87
C ASN A 131 -16.43 6.97 -26.91
N GLY A 132 -15.49 6.98 -27.68
CA GLY A 132 -15.32 6.00 -28.69
C GLY A 132 -14.82 4.70 -28.14
N TRP A 133 -14.01 4.71 -27.17
CA TRP A 133 -13.51 3.50 -26.68
C TRP A 133 -14.29 2.99 -25.53
N LEU A 134 -15.33 3.54 -25.26
CA LEU A 134 -16.24 2.96 -24.32
C LEU A 134 -17.09 1.86 -24.92
#